data_36480f739908880665f6955a3a5591e3
#
_entry.id   36480f739908880665f6955a3a5591e3
#
_cell.length_a   1.000
_cell.length_b   1.000
_cell.length_c   1.000
_cell.angle_alpha   90.00
_cell.angle_beta   90.00
_cell.angle_gamma   90.00
#
_symmetry.space_group_name_H-M   'P 1'
#
loop_
_entity.id
_entity.type
_entity.pdbx_description
1 polymer ?
#
loop_
_entity_poly.entity_id
_entity_poly.type
_entity_poly.pdbx_seq_one_letter_code
_entity_poly.pdbx_strand_id
1 'polypeptide(L)'
;MAISTADFKNGMCIVNNGKMCTIVEFQHVKPGKGGAFVRTKLRDIKTGRVVDYTFNAGTKFDTVRLETRKMQYLYNDGSDFYFMDPNTYDQMSMPAETVGDTAKWLKENDEASLLYAGEELISIEPQMFVELECTHTEPGFKGDTATNTTKPATFETGVELQVPTFVEIGDVLQIDTRDGRFIKRV
;
A
#
# COMPACT_ATOMS: atom_id res chain seq x y z
N MET A 1 24.67 3.68 4.10
CA MET A 1 25.41 4.32 5.22
C MET A 1 25.22 3.43 6.45
N ALA A 2 26.31 3.01 7.12
CA ALA A 2 26.18 2.09 8.25
C ALA A 2 25.83 2.87 9.54
N ILE A 3 24.86 2.39 10.28
CA ILE A 3 24.46 2.88 11.61
C ILE A 3 24.63 1.78 12.65
N SER A 4 24.65 2.15 13.92
CA SER A 4 24.64 1.19 15.03
C SER A 4 23.26 1.15 15.70
N THR A 5 23.03 0.15 16.56
CA THR A 5 21.80 0.10 17.37
C THR A 5 21.58 1.34 18.25
N ALA A 6 22.64 2.12 18.53
CA ALA A 6 22.52 3.37 19.29
C ALA A 6 21.82 4.49 18.49
N ASP A 7 21.86 4.39 17.16
CA ASP A 7 21.31 5.38 16.24
C ASP A 7 19.87 5.05 15.79
N PHE A 8 19.29 3.97 16.30
CA PHE A 8 17.96 3.52 15.92
C PHE A 8 16.88 4.59 16.16
N LYS A 9 16.00 4.71 15.18
CA LYS A 9 14.78 5.53 15.24
C LYS A 9 13.63 4.76 14.61
N ASN A 10 12.43 4.93 15.13
CA ASN A 10 11.22 4.37 14.52
C ASN A 10 11.05 4.93 13.09
N GLY A 11 10.69 4.05 12.16
CA GLY A 11 10.55 4.39 10.74
C GLY A 11 11.84 4.26 9.92
N MET A 12 13.01 4.07 10.55
CA MET A 12 14.24 3.80 9.79
C MET A 12 14.19 2.44 9.11
N CYS A 13 14.66 2.38 7.86
CA CYS A 13 14.82 1.13 7.14
C CYS A 13 16.28 0.66 7.23
N ILE A 14 16.46 -0.57 7.68
CA ILE A 14 17.76 -1.25 7.81
C ILE A 14 17.75 -2.56 7.02
N VAL A 15 18.96 -3.03 6.65
CA VAL A 15 19.12 -4.37 6.07
C VAL A 15 19.44 -5.35 7.20
N ASN A 16 18.56 -6.32 7.44
CA ASN A 16 18.75 -7.39 8.40
C ASN A 16 18.64 -8.75 7.69
N ASN A 17 19.73 -9.54 7.73
CA ASN A 17 19.82 -10.84 7.07
C ASN A 17 19.42 -10.78 5.57
N GLY A 18 19.86 -9.76 4.86
CA GLY A 18 19.56 -9.57 3.43
C GLY A 18 18.14 -9.06 3.13
N LYS A 19 17.33 -8.76 4.16
CA LYS A 19 15.98 -8.22 4.02
C LYS A 19 15.93 -6.77 4.44
N MET A 20 15.22 -5.96 3.68
CA MET A 20 14.95 -4.58 4.06
C MET A 20 13.78 -4.54 5.05
N CYS A 21 14.04 -3.99 6.23
CA CYS A 21 13.07 -3.96 7.33
C CYS A 21 12.97 -2.57 7.92
N THR A 22 11.75 -2.12 8.20
CA THR A 22 11.50 -0.87 8.93
C THR A 22 11.44 -1.13 10.43
N ILE A 23 12.12 -0.30 11.22
CA ILE A 23 12.06 -0.34 12.69
C ILE A 23 10.70 0.22 13.11
N VAL A 24 9.85 -0.64 13.66
CA VAL A 24 8.53 -0.27 14.20
C VAL A 24 8.68 0.25 15.62
N GLU A 25 9.42 -0.48 16.45
CA GLU A 25 9.64 -0.19 17.86
C GLU A 25 11.00 -0.74 18.29
N PHE A 26 11.66 -0.07 19.19
CA PHE A 26 12.89 -0.57 19.80
C PHE A 26 13.02 -0.15 21.26
N GLN A 27 13.72 -0.96 22.06
CA GLN A 27 13.99 -0.72 23.47
C GLN A 27 15.42 -1.12 23.83
N HIS A 28 16.18 -0.15 24.34
CA HIS A 28 17.51 -0.42 24.91
C HIS A 28 17.37 -1.04 26.30
N VAL A 29 18.03 -2.17 26.51
CA VAL A 29 18.03 -2.88 27.78
C VAL A 29 19.48 -2.97 28.28
N LYS A 30 19.73 -2.48 29.49
CA LYS A 30 21.01 -2.59 30.22
C LYS A 30 20.78 -3.48 31.43
N PRO A 31 21.00 -4.79 31.35
CA PRO A 31 20.85 -5.67 32.49
C PRO A 31 21.95 -5.36 33.52
N GLY A 32 21.68 -5.58 34.81
CA GLY A 32 22.67 -5.36 35.87
C GLY A 32 23.86 -6.29 35.78
N LYS A 33 23.71 -7.45 35.15
CA LYS A 33 24.79 -8.39 34.78
C LYS A 33 24.61 -8.81 33.32
N GLY A 34 25.69 -8.75 32.54
CA GLY A 34 25.69 -9.10 31.10
C GLY A 34 25.81 -7.90 30.17
N GLY A 35 25.89 -8.15 28.86
CA GLY A 35 25.99 -7.13 27.82
C GLY A 35 24.68 -6.41 27.57
N ALA A 36 24.75 -5.12 27.24
CA ALA A 36 23.59 -4.37 26.82
C ALA A 36 23.07 -4.90 25.48
N PHE A 37 21.76 -4.90 25.31
CA PHE A 37 21.07 -5.33 24.07
C PHE A 37 19.89 -4.42 23.72
N VAL A 38 19.41 -4.55 22.50
CA VAL A 38 18.26 -3.79 22.00
C VAL A 38 17.21 -4.76 21.49
N ARG A 39 16.03 -4.74 22.09
CA ARG A 39 14.84 -5.44 21.58
C ARG A 39 14.24 -4.58 20.49
N THR A 40 13.92 -5.18 19.36
CA THR A 40 13.49 -4.42 18.18
C THR A 40 12.36 -5.18 17.46
N LYS A 41 11.28 -4.49 17.13
CA LYS A 41 10.26 -4.99 16.20
C LYS A 41 10.58 -4.48 14.81
N LEU A 42 10.81 -5.40 13.89
CA LEU A 42 11.10 -5.10 12.49
C LEU A 42 9.94 -5.53 11.61
N ARG A 43 9.51 -4.63 10.71
CA ARG A 43 8.55 -4.92 9.65
C ARG A 43 9.31 -5.10 8.34
N ASP A 44 9.22 -6.28 7.76
CA ASP A 44 9.71 -6.55 6.41
C ASP A 44 8.92 -5.67 5.41
N ILE A 45 9.62 -4.87 4.59
CA ILE A 45 8.96 -3.89 3.71
C ILE A 45 8.26 -4.54 2.51
N LYS A 46 8.67 -5.75 2.10
CA LYS A 46 8.06 -6.47 0.97
C LYS A 46 6.83 -7.27 1.40
N THR A 47 6.91 -7.92 2.56
CA THR A 47 5.86 -8.83 3.03
C THR A 47 4.92 -8.21 4.07
N GLY A 48 5.30 -7.06 4.65
CA GLY A 48 4.60 -6.41 5.75
C GLY A 48 4.67 -7.15 7.09
N ARG A 49 5.32 -8.32 7.14
CA ARG A 49 5.40 -9.15 8.35
C ARG A 49 6.23 -8.49 9.42
N VAL A 50 5.71 -8.45 10.64
CA VAL A 50 6.42 -7.94 11.82
C VAL A 50 7.03 -9.09 12.61
N VAL A 51 8.32 -8.98 12.95
CA VAL A 51 9.07 -9.99 13.71
C VAL A 51 9.91 -9.28 14.79
N ASP A 52 9.98 -9.90 15.96
CA ASP A 52 10.83 -9.43 17.07
C ASP A 52 12.27 -9.92 16.89
N TYR A 53 13.21 -9.01 17.06
CA TYR A 53 14.65 -9.28 17.07
C TYR A 53 15.32 -8.69 18.31
N THR A 54 16.35 -9.37 18.79
CA THR A 54 17.23 -8.87 19.86
C THR A 54 18.63 -8.75 19.32
N PHE A 55 19.18 -7.54 19.36
CA PHE A 55 20.53 -7.24 18.88
C PHE A 55 21.42 -6.84 20.04
N ASN A 56 22.68 -7.23 19.98
CA ASN A 56 23.67 -6.73 20.92
C ASN A 56 23.85 -5.21 20.73
N ALA A 57 24.05 -4.48 21.80
CA ALA A 57 24.36 -3.05 21.71
C ALA A 57 25.62 -2.82 20.87
N GLY A 58 25.56 -1.84 19.95
CA GLY A 58 26.65 -1.53 19.04
C GLY A 58 26.67 -2.35 17.74
N THR A 59 25.73 -3.31 17.53
CA THR A 59 25.61 -4.01 16.25
C THR A 59 25.35 -2.99 15.13
N LYS A 60 26.06 -3.15 14.01
CA LYS A 60 25.98 -2.25 12.85
C LYS A 60 25.04 -2.81 11.78
N PHE A 61 24.32 -1.91 11.12
CA PHE A 61 23.41 -2.21 10.03
C PHE A 61 23.61 -1.22 8.89
N ASP A 62 23.43 -1.67 7.66
CA ASP A 62 23.26 -0.77 6.53
C ASP A 62 21.84 -0.19 6.52
N THR A 63 21.75 1.10 6.24
CA THR A 63 20.45 1.78 6.09
C THR A 63 20.09 1.91 4.63
N VAL A 64 18.80 1.82 4.37
CA VAL A 64 18.20 2.10 3.06
C VAL A 64 17.28 3.31 3.19
N ARG A 65 17.41 4.26 2.29
CA ARG A 65 16.49 5.41 2.23
C ARG A 65 15.19 4.96 1.58
N LEU A 66 14.09 5.15 2.30
CA LEU A 66 12.76 5.01 1.74
C LEU A 66 12.31 6.36 1.18
N GLU A 67 11.79 6.35 -0.03
CA GLU A 67 11.27 7.53 -0.72
C GLU A 67 9.91 7.18 -1.33
N THR A 68 8.90 7.99 -1.03
CA THR A 68 7.60 7.88 -1.67
C THR A 68 7.50 8.94 -2.76
N ARG A 69 7.24 8.50 -3.98
CA ARG A 69 7.00 9.36 -5.14
C ARG A 69 5.54 9.28 -5.53
N LYS A 70 4.91 10.42 -5.71
CA LYS A 70 3.56 10.53 -6.24
C LYS A 70 3.66 10.59 -7.75
N MET A 71 2.97 9.66 -8.41
CA MET A 71 2.96 9.54 -9.86
C MET A 71 1.51 9.54 -10.34
N GLN A 72 1.27 10.13 -11.49
CA GLN A 72 -0.03 10.07 -12.16
C GLN A 72 -0.10 8.78 -12.99
N TYR A 73 -1.13 7.99 -12.78
CA TYR A 73 -1.40 6.85 -13.64
C TYR A 73 -1.98 7.36 -14.97
N LEU A 74 -1.42 6.91 -16.09
CA LEU A 74 -1.86 7.32 -17.42
C LEU A 74 -2.81 6.28 -18.05
N TYR A 75 -2.29 5.09 -18.33
CA TYR A 75 -3.03 4.00 -18.96
C TYR A 75 -2.29 2.67 -18.80
N ASN A 76 -2.92 1.57 -19.24
CA ASN A 76 -2.24 0.31 -19.48
C ASN A 76 -2.44 -0.14 -20.93
N ASP A 77 -1.44 -0.86 -21.47
CA ASP A 77 -1.49 -1.40 -22.84
C ASP A 77 -1.85 -2.90 -22.87
N GLY A 78 -2.22 -3.45 -21.72
CA GLY A 78 -2.50 -4.88 -21.52
C GLY A 78 -1.33 -5.68 -20.94
N SER A 79 -0.11 -5.16 -21.03
CA SER A 79 1.10 -5.75 -20.46
C SER A 79 1.71 -4.88 -19.38
N ASP A 80 1.79 -3.59 -19.64
CA ASP A 80 2.44 -2.61 -18.78
C ASP A 80 1.50 -1.47 -18.38
N PHE A 81 1.71 -0.96 -17.19
CA PHE A 81 1.07 0.23 -16.65
C PHE A 81 2.00 1.43 -16.76
N TYR A 82 1.51 2.53 -17.29
CA TYR A 82 2.27 3.75 -17.52
C TYR A 82 1.96 4.82 -16.50
N PHE A 83 3.01 5.36 -15.90
CA PHE A 83 2.93 6.42 -14.90
C PHE A 83 3.78 7.62 -15.31
N MET A 84 3.40 8.81 -14.88
CA MET A 84 4.09 10.06 -15.15
C MET A 84 4.35 10.81 -13.85
N ASP A 85 5.56 11.34 -13.69
CA ASP A 85 5.87 12.29 -12.63
C ASP A 85 5.18 13.63 -12.94
N PRO A 86 4.28 14.14 -12.07
CA PRO A 86 3.57 15.39 -12.34
C PRO A 86 4.46 16.64 -12.33
N ASN A 87 5.71 16.55 -11.82
CA ASN A 87 6.63 17.68 -11.76
C ASN A 87 7.60 17.71 -12.93
N THR A 88 8.15 16.56 -13.33
CA THR A 88 9.15 16.44 -14.39
C THR A 88 8.55 16.02 -15.72
N TYR A 89 7.34 15.45 -15.70
CA TYR A 89 6.65 14.83 -16.85
C TYR A 89 7.38 13.62 -17.43
N ASP A 90 8.35 13.08 -16.68
CA ASP A 90 9.00 11.85 -17.04
C ASP A 90 8.00 10.68 -16.92
N GLN A 91 7.98 9.83 -17.94
CA GLN A 91 7.11 8.66 -17.97
C GLN A 91 7.92 7.40 -17.69
N MET A 92 7.28 6.48 -17.00
CA MET A 92 7.83 5.14 -16.75
C MET A 92 6.75 4.08 -16.93
N SER A 93 7.16 2.90 -17.36
CA SER A 93 6.27 1.74 -17.45
C SER A 93 6.63 0.70 -16.41
N MET A 94 5.65 -0.05 -15.98
CA MET A 94 5.79 -1.16 -15.03
C MET A 94 4.97 -2.35 -15.49
N PRO A 95 5.53 -3.56 -15.44
CA PRO A 95 4.78 -4.78 -15.72
C PRO A 95 3.56 -4.93 -14.81
N ALA A 96 2.47 -5.45 -15.34
CA ALA A 96 1.23 -5.69 -14.60
C ALA A 96 1.45 -6.55 -13.35
N GLU A 97 2.42 -7.48 -13.39
CA GLU A 97 2.81 -8.29 -12.23
C GLU A 97 3.35 -7.46 -11.06
N THR A 98 4.06 -6.37 -11.36
CA THR A 98 4.60 -5.45 -10.33
C THR A 98 3.50 -4.60 -9.72
N VAL A 99 2.52 -4.16 -10.51
CA VAL A 99 1.36 -3.39 -10.04
C VAL A 99 0.43 -4.26 -9.21
N GLY A 100 0.24 -5.53 -9.62
CA GLY A 100 -0.54 -6.52 -8.89
C GLY A 100 -1.97 -6.07 -8.61
N ASP A 101 -2.45 -6.36 -7.39
CA ASP A 101 -3.82 -6.07 -6.95
C ASP A 101 -4.17 -4.57 -6.92
N THR A 102 -3.18 -3.68 -6.94
CA THR A 102 -3.38 -2.23 -7.01
C THR A 102 -4.05 -1.82 -8.31
N ALA A 103 -3.83 -2.58 -9.40
CA ALA A 103 -4.35 -2.30 -10.73
C ALA A 103 -5.87 -2.05 -10.75
N LYS A 104 -6.63 -2.79 -9.94
CA LYS A 104 -8.10 -2.67 -9.85
C LYS A 104 -8.61 -1.33 -9.30
N TRP A 105 -7.72 -0.55 -8.68
CA TRP A 105 -8.03 0.76 -8.10
C TRP A 105 -7.52 1.93 -8.92
N LEU A 106 -6.69 1.67 -9.94
CA LEU A 106 -6.08 2.71 -10.75
C LEU A 106 -7.04 3.13 -11.88
N LYS A 107 -7.47 4.37 -11.81
CA LYS A 107 -8.21 5.05 -12.87
C LYS A 107 -7.28 6.02 -13.59
N GLU A 108 -7.46 6.19 -14.90
CA GLU A 108 -6.67 7.14 -15.70
C GLU A 108 -6.70 8.54 -15.09
N ASN A 109 -5.52 9.15 -15.00
CA ASN A 109 -5.24 10.44 -14.40
C ASN A 109 -5.26 10.49 -12.86
N ASP A 110 -5.55 9.39 -12.17
CA ASP A 110 -5.45 9.34 -10.72
C ASP A 110 -3.99 9.28 -10.25
N GLU A 111 -3.76 9.79 -9.04
CA GLU A 111 -2.46 9.74 -8.38
C GLU A 111 -2.26 8.39 -7.69
N ALA A 112 -1.07 7.81 -7.85
CA ALA A 112 -0.61 6.66 -7.09
C ALA A 112 0.67 6.99 -6.34
N SER A 113 0.89 6.36 -5.19
CA SER A 113 2.09 6.50 -4.38
C SER A 113 3.02 5.32 -4.62
N LEU A 114 4.23 5.58 -5.13
CA LEU A 114 5.26 4.59 -5.39
C LEU A 114 6.32 4.65 -4.29
N LEU A 115 6.47 3.58 -3.52
CA LEU A 115 7.49 3.46 -2.48
C LEU A 115 8.76 2.86 -3.06
N TYR A 116 9.85 3.59 -2.97
CA TYR A 116 11.19 3.17 -3.35
C TYR A 116 12.08 2.94 -2.13
N ALA A 117 12.91 1.91 -2.21
CA ALA A 117 14.03 1.68 -1.29
C ALA A 117 15.34 1.85 -2.08
N GLY A 118 15.94 3.03 -2.00
CA GLY A 118 17.00 3.43 -2.93
C GLY A 118 16.45 3.54 -4.36
N GLU A 119 16.92 2.68 -5.27
CA GLU A 119 16.43 2.61 -6.66
C GLU A 119 15.39 1.50 -6.88
N GLU A 120 15.18 0.62 -5.89
CA GLU A 120 14.24 -0.49 -6.00
C GLU A 120 12.82 -0.03 -5.67
N LEU A 121 11.88 -0.27 -6.60
CA LEU A 121 10.44 -0.10 -6.34
C LEU A 121 9.95 -1.24 -5.42
N ILE A 122 9.36 -0.87 -4.29
CA ILE A 122 8.89 -1.82 -3.28
C ILE A 122 7.38 -2.05 -3.38
N SER A 123 6.61 -0.97 -3.48
CA SER A 123 5.15 -1.06 -3.55
C SER A 123 4.56 0.11 -4.33
N ILE A 124 3.37 -0.14 -4.84
CA ILE A 124 2.50 0.86 -5.46
C ILE A 124 1.22 0.87 -4.65
N GLU A 125 0.85 2.04 -4.18
CA GLU A 125 -0.37 2.23 -3.40
C GLU A 125 -1.30 3.21 -4.14
N PRO A 126 -2.58 2.87 -4.34
CA PRO A 126 -3.55 3.79 -4.90
C PRO A 126 -3.89 4.87 -3.88
N GLN A 127 -4.66 5.86 -4.27
CA GLN A 127 -5.28 6.78 -3.30
C GLN A 127 -6.12 5.99 -2.30
N MET A 128 -6.18 6.45 -1.05
CA MET A 128 -6.98 5.82 0.00
C MET A 128 -8.46 5.74 -0.37
N PHE A 129 -8.95 6.76 -1.06
CA PHE A 129 -10.31 6.83 -1.58
C PHE A 129 -10.26 7.08 -3.07
N VAL A 130 -10.99 6.27 -3.83
CA VAL A 130 -11.13 6.41 -5.28
C VAL A 130 -12.60 6.60 -5.64
N GLU A 131 -12.84 7.30 -6.74
CA GLU A 131 -14.19 7.55 -7.27
C GLU A 131 -14.36 6.74 -8.55
N LEU A 132 -15.16 5.67 -8.47
CA LEU A 132 -15.35 4.74 -9.57
C LEU A 132 -16.83 4.74 -10.03
N GLU A 133 -17.04 4.72 -11.34
CA GLU A 133 -18.35 4.59 -11.95
C GLU A 133 -18.79 3.13 -11.97
N CYS A 134 -20.02 2.87 -11.52
CA CYS A 134 -20.67 1.57 -11.61
C CYS A 134 -21.07 1.27 -13.04
N THR A 135 -20.44 0.29 -13.67
CA THR A 135 -20.71 -0.10 -15.07
C THR A 135 -21.72 -1.23 -15.18
N HIS A 136 -21.81 -2.07 -14.15
CA HIS A 136 -22.78 -3.16 -14.12
C HIS A 136 -23.22 -3.47 -12.69
N THR A 137 -24.51 -3.69 -12.48
CA THR A 137 -25.11 -4.18 -11.23
C THR A 137 -26.48 -4.78 -11.49
N GLU A 138 -26.90 -5.68 -10.63
CA GLU A 138 -28.23 -6.26 -10.69
C GLU A 138 -29.28 -5.30 -10.11
N PRO A 139 -30.56 -5.38 -10.54
CA PRO A 139 -31.65 -4.67 -9.90
C PRO A 139 -31.74 -5.06 -8.42
N GLY A 140 -31.90 -4.07 -7.54
CA GLY A 140 -32.10 -4.35 -6.12
C GLY A 140 -33.46 -4.98 -5.88
N PHE A 141 -33.52 -6.24 -5.43
CA PHE A 141 -34.76 -6.86 -4.98
C PHE A 141 -35.06 -6.39 -3.55
N LYS A 142 -36.22 -5.79 -3.37
CA LYS A 142 -36.79 -5.54 -2.03
C LYS A 142 -37.33 -6.88 -1.49
N GLY A 143 -36.50 -7.64 -0.81
CA GLY A 143 -36.94 -8.79 -0.04
C GLY A 143 -37.26 -8.37 1.41
N ASP A 144 -38.31 -8.92 1.98
CA ASP A 144 -39.03 -8.48 3.20
C ASP A 144 -38.26 -8.54 4.53
N THR A 145 -36.96 -8.88 4.61
CA THR A 145 -36.34 -9.18 5.92
C THR A 145 -34.87 -8.80 6.06
N ALA A 146 -34.33 -7.80 5.38
CA ALA A 146 -32.88 -7.55 5.51
C ALA A 146 -32.52 -6.11 5.87
N THR A 147 -32.21 -5.90 7.10
CA THR A 147 -31.21 -4.93 7.56
C THR A 147 -29.86 -5.30 6.94
N ASN A 148 -29.29 -4.48 6.07
CA ASN A 148 -28.02 -4.65 5.35
C ASN A 148 -28.05 -5.54 4.10
N THR A 149 -28.93 -5.28 3.18
CA THR A 149 -28.85 -5.88 1.85
C THR A 149 -27.84 -5.15 0.99
N THR A 150 -26.78 -5.85 0.63
CA THR A 150 -25.83 -5.43 -0.40
C THR A 150 -26.07 -6.24 -1.67
N LYS A 151 -25.58 -5.75 -2.79
CA LYS A 151 -25.59 -6.44 -4.08
C LYS A 151 -24.23 -6.29 -4.77
N PRO A 152 -23.85 -7.22 -5.66
CA PRO A 152 -22.63 -7.09 -6.43
C PRO A 152 -22.77 -5.96 -7.45
N ALA A 153 -21.69 -5.20 -7.63
CA ALA A 153 -21.53 -4.21 -8.65
C ALA A 153 -20.12 -4.25 -9.24
N THR A 154 -20.04 -4.11 -10.56
CA THR A 154 -18.77 -4.01 -11.29
C THR A 154 -18.54 -2.55 -11.67
N PHE A 155 -17.30 -2.11 -11.53
CA PHE A 155 -16.90 -0.73 -11.79
C PHE A 155 -16.04 -0.60 -13.06
N GLU A 156 -15.83 0.63 -13.52
CA GLU A 156 -15.07 0.96 -14.75
C GLU A 156 -13.65 0.36 -14.80
N THR A 157 -13.03 0.10 -13.64
CA THR A 157 -11.72 -0.56 -13.53
C THR A 157 -11.81 -2.08 -13.57
N GLY A 158 -13.02 -2.66 -13.67
CA GLY A 158 -13.27 -4.10 -13.64
C GLY A 158 -13.34 -4.70 -12.23
N VAL A 159 -13.18 -3.90 -11.16
CA VAL A 159 -13.33 -4.40 -9.80
C VAL A 159 -14.81 -4.70 -9.48
N GLU A 160 -15.05 -5.82 -8.80
CA GLU A 160 -16.38 -6.20 -8.28
C GLU A 160 -16.42 -5.97 -6.77
N LEU A 161 -17.43 -5.24 -6.30
CA LEU A 161 -17.61 -4.93 -4.87
C LEU A 161 -19.06 -5.14 -4.45
N GLN A 162 -19.25 -5.33 -3.13
CA GLN A 162 -20.57 -5.35 -2.53
C GLN A 162 -20.99 -3.91 -2.19
N VAL A 163 -22.11 -3.48 -2.79
CA VAL A 163 -22.62 -2.12 -2.64
C VAL A 163 -24.06 -2.13 -2.10
N PRO A 164 -24.54 -1.04 -1.50
CA PRO A 164 -25.95 -0.93 -1.12
C PRO A 164 -26.90 -1.14 -2.30
N THR A 165 -28.08 -1.66 -2.04
CA THR A 165 -29.08 -2.02 -3.07
C THR A 165 -29.61 -0.84 -3.90
N PHE A 166 -29.45 0.39 -3.40
CA PHE A 166 -29.90 1.60 -4.11
C PHE A 166 -28.95 2.05 -5.24
N VAL A 167 -27.73 1.47 -5.31
CA VAL A 167 -26.74 1.82 -6.33
C VAL A 167 -27.24 1.36 -7.71
N GLU A 168 -27.12 2.24 -8.69
CA GLU A 168 -27.52 2.00 -10.07
C GLU A 168 -26.33 2.11 -11.03
N ILE A 169 -26.50 1.60 -12.24
CA ILE A 169 -25.50 1.76 -13.32
C ILE A 169 -25.37 3.25 -13.62
N GLY A 170 -24.12 3.74 -13.74
CA GLY A 170 -23.80 5.14 -13.94
C GLY A 170 -23.59 5.94 -12.65
N ASP A 171 -23.90 5.36 -11.48
CA ASP A 171 -23.56 6.00 -10.21
C ASP A 171 -22.04 6.01 -10.00
N VAL A 172 -21.51 7.17 -9.59
CA VAL A 172 -20.11 7.32 -9.17
C VAL A 172 -20.03 7.16 -7.66
N LEU A 173 -19.24 6.19 -7.22
CA LEU A 173 -19.10 5.85 -5.81
C LEU A 173 -17.69 6.13 -5.31
N GLN A 174 -17.61 6.73 -4.13
CA GLN A 174 -16.36 6.81 -3.38
C GLN A 174 -16.16 5.52 -2.59
N ILE A 175 -15.01 4.90 -2.79
CA ILE A 175 -14.65 3.58 -2.26
C ILE A 175 -13.34 3.69 -1.48
N ASP A 176 -13.27 3.08 -0.30
CA ASP A 176 -12.03 2.89 0.45
C ASP A 176 -11.23 1.73 -0.15
N THR A 177 -10.05 2.00 -0.68
CA THR A 177 -9.23 1.02 -1.39
C THR A 177 -8.60 -0.03 -0.49
N ARG A 178 -8.57 0.19 0.82
CA ARG A 178 -7.97 -0.73 1.81
C ARG A 178 -8.80 -1.99 2.03
N ASP A 179 -10.12 -1.85 1.99
CA ASP A 179 -11.08 -2.93 2.26
C ASP A 179 -12.19 -3.06 1.20
N GLY A 180 -12.18 -2.20 0.17
CA GLY A 180 -13.17 -2.19 -0.89
C GLY A 180 -14.55 -1.70 -0.44
N ARG A 181 -14.62 -0.95 0.65
CA ARG A 181 -15.89 -0.53 1.25
C ARG A 181 -16.46 0.71 0.58
N PHE A 182 -17.75 0.67 0.27
CA PHE A 182 -18.52 1.84 -0.13
C PHE A 182 -18.53 2.89 0.98
N ILE A 183 -18.24 4.13 0.64
CA ILE A 183 -18.27 5.29 1.55
C ILE A 183 -19.51 6.15 1.27
N LYS A 184 -19.64 6.64 0.04
CA LYS A 184 -20.76 7.49 -0.38
C LYS A 184 -20.92 7.48 -1.89
N ARG A 185 -22.07 7.94 -2.36
CA ARG A 185 -22.28 8.32 -3.76
C ARG A 185 -21.84 9.78 -3.96
N VAL A 186 -21.12 10.05 -5.03
CA VAL A 186 -20.59 11.37 -5.40
C VAL A 186 -21.58 12.14 -6.26
#